data_c7989e67701cee8a5cb928ebef60a510
#
_entry.id   c7989e67701cee8a5cb928ebef60a510
#
_cell.length_a   1.000
_cell.length_b   1.000
_cell.length_c   1.000
_cell.angle_alpha   90.00
_cell.angle_beta   90.00
_cell.angle_gamma   90.00
#
_symmetry.space_group_name_H-M   'P 1'
#
loop_
_entity.id
_entity.type
_entity.pdbx_description
1 polymer ?
#
loop_
_entity_poly.entity_id
_entity_poly.type
_entity_poly.pdbx_seq_one_letter_code
_entity_poly.pdbx_strand_id
1 'polypeptide(L)'
;MRDYKTISVTSIMTPAPLETASRTDNVDTIIRIMTVKNKSSVVILNELKHPEGIITERDIVRRLVFESKDAKLTQAAEIMSSPLISLNDDAHIYDAAMVMSKNSIRRLPIIKDNVLLGIVTATDLARILYQEKRTDSNLHAIARGSLPRNKKFFIWNFMEELCDRYEEARSKDLTTVFKIQDFKSTELPIFTQDKPHIFQTLKEYEQDKGFIRIEDDTVTVTSKGLLKAKESRHDWD
;
A
#
# COMPACT_ATOMS: atom_id res chain seq x y z
N MET A 1 22.78 -2.61 0.81
CA MET A 1 21.32 -2.66 1.07
C MET A 1 21.05 -1.79 2.27
N ARG A 2 20.36 -0.64 2.10
CA ARG A 2 20.01 0.18 3.26
C ARG A 2 18.98 -0.56 4.09
N ASP A 3 19.20 -0.60 5.39
CA ASP A 3 18.24 -1.20 6.31
C ASP A 3 17.07 -0.22 6.50
N TYR A 4 15.92 -0.50 5.87
CA TYR A 4 14.69 0.32 6.00
C TYR A 4 14.20 0.45 7.46
N LYS A 5 14.71 -0.40 8.35
CA LYS A 5 14.45 -0.29 9.79
C LYS A 5 15.19 0.87 10.44
N THR A 6 16.10 1.52 9.73
CA THR A 6 16.90 2.62 10.26
C THR A 6 16.56 3.99 9.65
N ILE A 7 15.72 4.03 8.61
CA ILE A 7 15.32 5.31 7.99
C ILE A 7 14.18 5.91 8.82
N SER A 8 14.43 7.08 9.42
CA SER A 8 13.43 7.79 10.23
C SER A 8 12.28 8.35 9.39
N VAL A 9 11.06 8.30 9.93
CA VAL A 9 9.88 8.93 9.33
C VAL A 9 10.04 10.43 9.15
N THR A 10 10.80 11.10 10.03
CA THR A 10 11.06 12.55 9.96
C THR A 10 11.88 12.96 8.75
N SER A 11 12.68 12.03 8.18
CA SER A 11 13.48 12.31 6.98
C SER A 11 12.66 12.32 5.68
N ILE A 12 11.43 11.79 5.72
CA ILE A 12 10.57 11.64 4.54
C ILE A 12 9.23 12.33 4.64
N MET A 13 8.81 12.72 5.86
CA MET A 13 7.53 13.38 6.08
C MET A 13 7.43 14.72 5.37
N THR A 14 6.22 15.11 5.00
CA THR A 14 5.91 16.53 4.75
C THR A 14 5.87 17.22 6.11
N PRO A 15 6.80 18.17 6.40
CA PRO A 15 6.86 18.80 7.71
C PRO A 15 5.72 19.80 7.92
N ALA A 16 5.47 20.14 9.19
CA ALA A 16 4.60 21.25 9.54
C ALA A 16 5.18 22.61 9.04
N PRO A 17 4.35 23.64 8.79
CA PRO A 17 2.91 23.68 9.07
C PRO A 17 2.09 22.90 8.07
N LEU A 18 1.12 22.12 8.57
CA LEU A 18 0.12 21.40 7.79
C LEU A 18 -1.23 22.10 7.90
N GLU A 19 -2.09 21.87 6.91
CA GLU A 19 -3.48 22.33 7.00
C GLU A 19 -4.21 21.58 8.10
N THR A 20 -4.75 22.32 9.05
CA THR A 20 -5.51 21.82 10.19
C THR A 20 -6.84 22.53 10.32
N ALA A 21 -7.78 21.92 11.00
CA ALA A 21 -9.07 22.51 11.33
C ALA A 21 -9.46 22.16 12.78
N SER A 22 -10.41 22.91 13.35
CA SER A 22 -10.98 22.59 14.65
C SER A 22 -12.01 21.47 14.53
N ARG A 23 -12.18 20.70 15.59
CA ARG A 23 -13.28 19.73 15.69
C ARG A 23 -14.68 20.36 15.54
N THR A 24 -14.80 21.65 15.84
CA THR A 24 -16.05 22.42 15.75
C THR A 24 -16.24 23.12 14.40
N ASP A 25 -15.23 23.13 13.53
CA ASP A 25 -15.38 23.67 12.19
C ASP A 25 -16.37 22.83 11.38
N ASN A 26 -17.14 23.48 10.52
CA ASN A 26 -18.03 22.73 9.63
C ASN A 26 -17.27 22.08 8.48
N VAL A 27 -17.83 21.02 7.93
CA VAL A 27 -17.20 20.23 6.87
C VAL A 27 -17.02 21.03 5.58
N ASP A 28 -17.88 22.03 5.28
CA ASP A 28 -17.71 22.94 4.15
C ASP A 28 -16.36 23.68 4.22
N THR A 29 -15.97 24.16 5.41
CA THR A 29 -14.65 24.76 5.63
C THR A 29 -13.51 23.79 5.31
N ILE A 30 -13.63 22.55 5.75
CA ILE A 30 -12.62 21.53 5.50
C ILE A 30 -12.51 21.20 4.00
N ILE A 31 -13.65 21.06 3.32
CA ILE A 31 -13.70 20.85 1.86
C ILE A 31 -13.01 22.02 1.14
N ARG A 32 -13.25 23.25 1.56
CA ARG A 32 -12.56 24.42 0.99
C ARG A 32 -11.06 24.39 1.20
N ILE A 33 -10.60 24.06 2.40
CA ILE A 33 -9.16 23.86 2.69
C ILE A 33 -8.58 22.82 1.75
N MET A 34 -9.19 21.66 1.65
CA MET A 34 -8.73 20.58 0.76
C MET A 34 -8.66 21.04 -0.70
N THR A 35 -9.70 21.69 -1.20
CA THR A 35 -9.81 22.13 -2.59
C THR A 35 -8.79 23.23 -2.91
N VAL A 36 -8.75 24.29 -2.11
CA VAL A 36 -7.89 25.47 -2.36
C VAL A 36 -6.41 25.12 -2.20
N LYS A 37 -6.09 24.28 -1.21
CA LYS A 37 -4.70 23.88 -0.91
C LYS A 37 -4.28 22.61 -1.63
N ASN A 38 -5.15 22.02 -2.46
CA ASN A 38 -4.90 20.76 -3.16
C ASN A 38 -4.43 19.65 -2.19
N LYS A 39 -5.14 19.50 -1.08
CA LYS A 39 -4.88 18.48 -0.06
C LYS A 39 -6.00 17.46 -0.01
N SER A 40 -5.66 16.22 0.18
CA SER A 40 -6.61 15.10 0.26
C SER A 40 -6.91 14.66 1.70
N SER A 41 -6.42 15.42 2.68
CA SER A 41 -6.74 15.25 4.11
C SER A 41 -6.43 16.51 4.91
N VAL A 42 -7.12 16.66 6.04
CA VAL A 42 -6.91 17.71 7.03
C VAL A 42 -6.86 17.06 8.41
N VAL A 43 -5.86 17.43 9.21
CA VAL A 43 -5.76 16.98 10.61
C VAL A 43 -6.67 17.85 11.47
N ILE A 44 -7.45 17.21 12.33
CA ILE A 44 -8.40 17.88 13.20
C ILE A 44 -7.80 18.02 14.59
N LEU A 45 -7.87 19.25 15.10
CA LEU A 45 -7.36 19.61 16.40
C LEU A 45 -8.50 19.75 17.42
N ASN A 46 -8.24 19.38 18.65
CA ASN A 46 -9.13 19.65 19.78
C ASN A 46 -8.98 21.11 20.28
N GLU A 47 -9.68 21.43 21.36
CA GLU A 47 -9.67 22.77 21.96
C GLU A 47 -8.28 23.20 22.49
N LEU A 48 -7.46 22.23 22.88
CA LEU A 48 -6.08 22.46 23.33
C LEU A 48 -5.09 22.54 22.16
N LYS A 49 -5.57 22.53 20.90
CA LYS A 49 -4.77 22.48 19.68
C LYS A 49 -3.95 21.21 19.51
N HIS A 50 -4.30 20.13 20.20
CA HIS A 50 -3.68 18.83 20.02
C HIS A 50 -4.37 18.06 18.88
N PRO A 51 -3.62 17.30 18.06
CA PRO A 51 -4.18 16.43 17.01
C PRO A 51 -5.09 15.35 17.63
N GLU A 52 -6.34 15.29 17.18
CA GLU A 52 -7.36 14.39 17.72
C GLU A 52 -7.92 13.44 16.66
N GLY A 53 -7.98 13.90 15.41
CA GLY A 53 -8.55 13.14 14.31
C GLY A 53 -8.03 13.58 12.95
N ILE A 54 -8.51 12.92 11.92
CA ILE A 54 -8.22 13.27 10.53
C ILE A 54 -9.48 13.11 9.68
N ILE A 55 -9.67 14.03 8.74
CA ILE A 55 -10.67 13.91 7.69
C ILE A 55 -9.98 13.76 6.37
N THR A 56 -10.39 12.76 5.60
CA THR A 56 -9.92 12.46 4.25
C THR A 56 -11.05 12.60 3.24
N GLU A 57 -10.75 12.65 1.94
CA GLU A 57 -11.75 12.58 0.87
C GLU A 57 -12.68 11.36 1.02
N ARG A 58 -12.15 10.23 1.51
CA ARG A 58 -12.95 9.02 1.77
C ARG A 58 -13.97 9.24 2.88
N ASP A 59 -13.62 9.97 3.93
CA ASP A 59 -14.54 10.28 5.03
C ASP A 59 -15.67 11.20 4.55
N ILE A 60 -15.35 12.20 3.73
CA ILE A 60 -16.34 13.09 3.11
C ILE A 60 -17.32 12.27 2.27
N VAL A 61 -16.82 11.40 1.39
CA VAL A 61 -17.71 10.57 0.54
C VAL A 61 -18.58 9.63 1.38
N ARG A 62 -18.01 8.97 2.40
CA ARG A 62 -18.71 7.93 3.16
C ARG A 62 -19.63 8.45 4.26
N ARG A 63 -19.20 9.51 4.97
CA ARG A 63 -19.89 9.97 6.19
C ARG A 63 -20.64 11.28 6.02
N LEU A 64 -20.41 11.99 4.89
CA LEU A 64 -21.19 13.18 4.54
C LEU A 64 -22.09 12.90 3.34
N VAL A 65 -21.49 12.61 2.17
CA VAL A 65 -22.24 12.48 0.91
C VAL A 65 -23.17 11.27 0.93
N PHE A 66 -22.66 10.08 1.29
CA PHE A 66 -23.48 8.86 1.35
C PHE A 66 -24.60 8.94 2.39
N GLU A 67 -24.35 9.63 3.53
CA GLU A 67 -25.34 9.85 4.57
C GLU A 67 -26.25 11.07 4.31
N SER A 68 -26.11 11.72 3.15
CA SER A 68 -26.90 12.91 2.76
C SER A 68 -26.86 14.04 3.79
N LYS A 69 -25.75 14.23 4.49
CA LYS A 69 -25.55 15.30 5.46
C LYS A 69 -25.19 16.61 4.77
N ASP A 70 -25.63 17.73 5.35
CA ASP A 70 -25.27 19.08 4.87
C ASP A 70 -23.89 19.48 5.40
N ALA A 71 -22.95 19.78 4.50
CA ALA A 71 -21.58 20.17 4.82
C ALA A 71 -21.48 21.44 5.67
N LYS A 72 -22.45 22.35 5.56
CA LYS A 72 -22.48 23.62 6.32
C LYS A 72 -23.00 23.45 7.75
N LEU A 73 -23.75 22.37 8.00
CA LEU A 73 -24.36 22.08 9.29
C LEU A 73 -23.62 20.99 10.05
N THR A 74 -22.86 20.13 9.36
CA THR A 74 -22.12 19.02 9.96
C THR A 74 -20.75 19.49 10.45
N GLN A 75 -20.42 19.20 11.70
CA GLN A 75 -19.12 19.52 12.27
C GLN A 75 -18.07 18.46 11.92
N ALA A 76 -16.78 18.85 11.93
CA ALA A 76 -15.64 17.96 11.72
C ALA A 76 -15.67 16.74 12.65
N ALA A 77 -16.00 16.95 13.90
CA ALA A 77 -16.10 15.89 14.91
C ALA A 77 -17.06 14.75 14.53
N GLU A 78 -18.07 15.03 13.69
CA GLU A 78 -19.09 14.05 13.31
C GLU A 78 -18.62 13.08 12.22
N ILE A 79 -17.63 13.51 11.39
CA ILE A 79 -17.18 12.70 10.27
C ILE A 79 -15.69 12.34 10.32
N MET A 80 -14.91 12.92 11.25
CA MET A 80 -13.49 12.61 11.37
C MET A 80 -13.27 11.16 11.78
N SER A 81 -12.13 10.62 11.37
CA SER A 81 -11.59 9.36 11.91
C SER A 81 -10.84 9.68 13.21
N SER A 82 -11.39 9.23 14.33
CA SER A 82 -10.85 9.39 15.69
C SER A 82 -11.04 8.06 16.46
N PRO A 83 -10.13 7.67 17.37
CA PRO A 83 -8.89 8.39 17.72
C PRO A 83 -7.90 8.42 16.55
N LEU A 84 -7.07 9.47 16.51
CA LEU A 84 -6.07 9.65 15.47
C LEU A 84 -5.00 8.57 15.53
N ILE A 85 -4.84 7.82 14.45
CA ILE A 85 -3.71 6.91 14.29
C ILE A 85 -2.51 7.72 13.81
N SER A 86 -1.43 7.72 14.60
CA SER A 86 -0.22 8.49 14.36
C SER A 86 1.03 7.70 14.74
N LEU A 87 2.19 8.22 14.41
CA LEU A 87 3.48 7.73 14.89
C LEU A 87 4.25 8.83 15.61
N ASN A 88 5.16 8.42 16.47
CA ASN A 88 6.12 9.31 17.12
C ASN A 88 7.27 9.66 16.16
N ASP A 89 8.03 10.69 16.46
CA ASP A 89 9.14 11.21 15.64
C ASP A 89 10.37 10.27 15.58
N ASP A 90 10.50 9.35 16.53
CA ASP A 90 11.54 8.34 16.57
C ASP A 90 11.21 7.08 15.72
N ALA A 91 10.01 6.99 15.17
CA ALA A 91 9.60 5.86 14.33
C ALA A 91 10.36 5.82 12.99
N HIS A 92 10.38 4.63 12.40
CA HIS A 92 11.03 4.38 11.12
C HIS A 92 10.01 4.10 10.00
N ILE A 93 10.45 4.15 8.75
CA ILE A 93 9.56 3.92 7.60
C ILE A 93 8.93 2.54 7.60
N TYR A 94 9.60 1.54 8.18
CA TYR A 94 9.04 0.21 8.36
C TYR A 94 7.81 0.24 9.28
N ASP A 95 7.87 0.98 10.38
CA ASP A 95 6.75 1.15 11.31
C ASP A 95 5.58 1.85 10.64
N ALA A 96 5.88 2.88 9.83
CA ALA A 96 4.87 3.58 9.04
C ALA A 96 4.15 2.64 8.06
N ALA A 97 4.90 1.81 7.33
CA ALA A 97 4.35 0.83 6.41
C ALA A 97 3.46 -0.20 7.13
N MET A 98 3.92 -0.71 8.27
CA MET A 98 3.18 -1.67 9.09
C MET A 98 1.88 -1.08 9.64
N VAL A 99 1.92 0.14 10.20
CA VAL A 99 0.73 0.81 10.73
C VAL A 99 -0.27 1.14 9.63
N MET A 100 0.19 1.63 8.48
CA MET A 100 -0.66 1.89 7.32
C MET A 100 -1.35 0.62 6.82
N SER A 101 -0.60 -0.47 6.69
CA SER A 101 -1.11 -1.77 6.23
C SER A 101 -2.15 -2.33 7.20
N LYS A 102 -1.79 -2.42 8.49
CA LYS A 102 -2.67 -2.96 9.54
C LYS A 102 -4.02 -2.25 9.65
N ASN A 103 -4.01 -0.92 9.47
CA ASN A 103 -5.20 -0.09 9.63
C ASN A 103 -5.87 0.28 8.30
N SER A 104 -5.36 -0.19 7.17
CA SER A 104 -5.87 0.15 5.82
C SER A 104 -5.93 1.67 5.57
N ILE A 105 -4.91 2.40 6.07
CA ILE A 105 -4.75 3.84 5.91
C ILE A 105 -3.53 4.16 5.06
N ARG A 106 -3.50 5.36 4.48
CA ARG A 106 -2.43 5.80 3.57
C ARG A 106 -1.73 7.08 4.02
N ARG A 107 -2.06 7.54 5.22
CA ARG A 107 -1.53 8.77 5.82
C ARG A 107 -1.36 8.58 7.31
N LEU A 108 -0.21 8.99 7.81
CA LEU A 108 0.13 8.93 9.23
C LEU A 108 0.68 10.28 9.66
N PRO A 109 -0.04 11.02 10.47
CA PRO A 109 0.51 12.16 11.20
C PRO A 109 1.67 11.72 12.10
N ILE A 110 2.71 12.53 12.14
CA ILE A 110 3.85 12.37 13.03
C ILE A 110 3.70 13.38 14.16
N ILE A 111 3.66 12.88 15.38
CA ILE A 111 3.32 13.66 16.57
C ILE A 111 4.41 13.45 17.63
N LYS A 112 4.80 14.53 18.30
CA LYS A 112 5.64 14.49 19.49
C LYS A 112 5.04 15.41 20.53
N ASP A 113 4.90 14.92 21.76
CA ASP A 113 4.40 15.70 22.91
C ASP A 113 3.09 16.46 22.59
N ASN A 114 2.16 15.80 21.90
CA ASN A 114 0.91 16.35 21.37
C ASN A 114 1.05 17.44 20.29
N VAL A 115 2.27 17.66 19.76
CA VAL A 115 2.51 18.61 18.67
C VAL A 115 2.58 17.85 17.34
N LEU A 116 1.86 18.33 16.33
CA LEU A 116 1.91 17.82 14.97
C LEU A 116 3.19 18.28 14.29
N LEU A 117 4.11 17.36 14.03
CA LEU A 117 5.40 17.65 13.38
C LEU A 117 5.32 17.53 11.85
N GLY A 118 4.44 16.69 11.35
CA GLY A 118 4.34 16.44 9.92
C GLY A 118 3.38 15.31 9.60
N ILE A 119 3.39 14.89 8.34
CA ILE A 119 2.59 13.76 7.86
C ILE A 119 3.41 12.92 6.89
N VAL A 120 3.35 11.60 7.04
CA VAL A 120 3.89 10.62 6.10
C VAL A 120 2.75 9.99 5.34
N THR A 121 2.91 9.86 4.04
CA THR A 121 1.93 9.20 3.17
C THR A 121 2.49 7.94 2.55
N ALA A 122 1.62 7.06 2.05
CA ALA A 122 2.04 5.89 1.27
C ALA A 122 2.86 6.30 0.03
N THR A 123 2.61 7.50 -0.54
CA THR A 123 3.39 8.05 -1.66
C THR A 123 4.82 8.42 -1.25
N ASP A 124 5.03 8.86 -0.01
CA ASP A 124 6.37 9.19 0.50
C ASP A 124 7.17 7.91 0.72
N LEU A 125 6.56 6.89 1.30
CA LEU A 125 7.16 5.55 1.38
C LEU A 125 7.54 5.05 -0.01
N ALA A 126 6.62 5.19 -0.99
CA ALA A 126 6.86 4.85 -2.38
C ALA A 126 8.07 5.53 -2.99
N ARG A 127 8.19 6.83 -2.76
CA ARG A 127 9.27 7.62 -3.33
C ARG A 127 10.63 7.15 -2.85
N ILE A 128 10.77 6.81 -1.57
CA ILE A 128 12.01 6.26 -1.03
C ILE A 128 12.35 4.93 -1.70
N LEU A 129 11.36 4.06 -1.81
CA LEU A 129 11.52 2.78 -2.46
C LEU A 129 11.88 2.91 -3.95
N TYR A 130 11.33 3.93 -4.62
CA TYR A 130 11.66 4.23 -6.03
C TYR A 130 13.06 4.83 -6.20
N GLN A 131 13.49 5.72 -5.33
CA GLN A 131 14.82 6.35 -5.42
C GLN A 131 15.96 5.35 -5.18
N GLU A 132 15.73 4.34 -4.36
CA GLU A 132 16.69 3.25 -4.15
C GLU A 132 16.67 2.19 -5.25
N LYS A 133 15.59 2.16 -6.05
CA LYS A 133 15.33 1.16 -7.10
C LYS A 133 16.09 1.34 -8.42
N ARG A 134 17.11 2.08 -8.44
CA ARG A 134 18.13 1.76 -9.43
C ARG A 134 18.79 0.40 -9.13
N THR A 135 18.40 -0.26 -8.03
CA THR A 135 18.98 -1.52 -7.58
C THR A 135 18.01 -2.62 -7.13
N ASP A 136 16.67 -2.37 -6.93
CA ASP A 136 15.80 -3.44 -6.41
C ASP A 136 14.33 -3.29 -6.82
N SER A 137 13.78 -4.28 -7.56
CA SER A 137 12.47 -4.19 -8.24
C SER A 137 11.20 -4.41 -7.40
N ASN A 138 11.29 -4.90 -6.15
CA ASN A 138 10.16 -5.43 -5.38
C ASN A 138 9.25 -4.40 -4.67
N LEU A 139 9.63 -3.14 -4.59
CA LEU A 139 8.99 -2.15 -3.72
C LEU A 139 7.99 -1.20 -4.41
N HIS A 140 7.81 -1.31 -5.72
CA HIS A 140 6.87 -0.47 -6.49
C HIS A 140 5.39 -0.69 -6.15
N ALA A 141 5.06 -1.86 -5.62
CA ALA A 141 3.68 -2.27 -5.43
C ALA A 141 3.01 -1.72 -4.16
N ILE A 142 3.76 -1.67 -3.07
CA ILE A 142 3.25 -1.20 -1.77
C ILE A 142 2.93 0.30 -1.82
N ALA A 143 3.66 1.01 -2.64
CA ALA A 143 3.67 2.45 -2.72
C ALA A 143 2.48 3.11 -3.38
N ARG A 144 1.74 2.45 -4.24
CA ARG A 144 0.67 3.09 -5.01
C ARG A 144 -0.69 3.08 -4.32
N GLY A 145 -0.84 2.45 -3.14
CA GLY A 145 -2.08 2.47 -2.35
C GLY A 145 -3.35 2.02 -3.08
N SER A 146 -3.21 1.76 -4.36
CA SER A 146 -4.04 0.93 -5.19
C SER A 146 -3.15 -0.26 -5.49
N LEU A 147 -3.49 -1.42 -4.92
CA LEU A 147 -3.03 -2.66 -5.52
C LEU A 147 -3.32 -2.50 -7.01
N PRO A 148 -2.29 -2.54 -7.85
CA PRO A 148 -2.58 -2.41 -9.25
C PRO A 148 -3.48 -3.59 -9.61
N ARG A 149 -4.64 -3.31 -10.15
CA ARG A 149 -5.35 -4.25 -11.03
C ARG A 149 -4.47 -4.52 -12.27
N ASN A 150 -3.15 -4.36 -12.12
CA ASN A 150 -2.22 -4.48 -13.21
C ASN A 150 -1.78 -5.94 -13.28
N LYS A 151 -2.23 -6.58 -14.34
CA LYS A 151 -1.87 -7.93 -14.78
C LYS A 151 -0.36 -8.20 -14.67
N LYS A 152 0.49 -7.24 -15.03
CA LYS A 152 1.96 -7.35 -14.95
C LYS A 152 2.47 -7.52 -13.53
N PHE A 153 1.94 -6.79 -12.58
CA PHE A 153 2.34 -6.88 -11.17
C PHE A 153 1.94 -8.22 -10.54
N PHE A 154 0.71 -8.69 -10.84
CA PHE A 154 0.28 -10.01 -10.40
C PHE A 154 1.21 -11.11 -10.94
N ILE A 155 1.48 -11.11 -12.24
CA ILE A 155 2.37 -12.07 -12.89
C ILE A 155 3.76 -12.02 -12.25
N TRP A 156 4.27 -10.83 -12.03
CA TRP A 156 5.60 -10.66 -11.45
C TRP A 156 5.71 -11.28 -10.05
N ASN A 157 4.81 -10.96 -9.12
CA ASN A 157 4.82 -11.55 -7.77
C ASN A 157 4.60 -13.06 -7.80
N PHE A 158 3.69 -13.52 -8.67
CA PHE A 158 3.44 -14.94 -8.84
C PHE A 158 4.69 -15.69 -9.32
N MET A 159 5.43 -15.13 -10.28
CA MET A 159 6.64 -15.72 -10.81
C MET A 159 7.78 -15.75 -9.77
N GLU A 160 7.93 -14.69 -8.97
CA GLU A 160 8.90 -14.66 -7.88
C GLU A 160 8.63 -15.77 -6.86
N GLU A 161 7.39 -15.85 -6.36
CA GLU A 161 6.99 -16.89 -5.40
C GLU A 161 7.12 -18.30 -5.98
N LEU A 162 6.75 -18.48 -7.25
CA LEU A 162 6.88 -19.77 -7.93
C LEU A 162 8.35 -20.19 -8.07
N CYS A 163 9.26 -19.28 -8.40
CA CYS A 163 10.69 -19.56 -8.49
C CYS A 163 11.29 -19.90 -7.12
N ASP A 164 10.91 -19.17 -6.06
CA ASP A 164 11.37 -19.47 -4.70
C ASP A 164 10.95 -20.88 -4.25
N ARG A 165 9.69 -21.23 -4.46
CA ARG A 165 9.17 -22.57 -4.17
C ARG A 165 9.86 -23.64 -4.99
N TYR A 166 10.16 -23.37 -6.26
CA TYR A 166 10.87 -24.30 -7.14
C TYR A 166 12.29 -24.55 -6.62
N GLU A 167 13.03 -23.52 -6.25
CA GLU A 167 14.39 -23.65 -5.73
C GLU A 167 14.40 -24.41 -4.39
N GLU A 168 13.46 -24.07 -3.49
CA GLU A 168 13.31 -24.77 -2.22
C GLU A 168 12.97 -26.26 -2.41
N ALA A 169 12.01 -26.57 -3.26
CA ALA A 169 11.61 -27.95 -3.55
C ALA A 169 12.77 -28.75 -4.16
N ARG A 170 13.49 -28.15 -5.11
CA ARG A 170 14.66 -28.76 -5.73
C ARG A 170 15.77 -29.04 -4.73
N SER A 171 16.03 -28.13 -3.79
CA SER A 171 17.05 -28.31 -2.76
C SER A 171 16.75 -29.45 -1.80
N LYS A 172 15.47 -29.80 -1.66
CA LYS A 172 14.95 -30.87 -0.79
C LYS A 172 14.58 -32.15 -1.55
N ASP A 173 14.87 -32.23 -2.83
CA ASP A 173 14.49 -33.35 -3.72
C ASP A 173 12.96 -33.63 -3.73
N LEU A 174 12.15 -32.56 -3.64
CA LEU A 174 10.69 -32.60 -3.64
C LEU A 174 10.12 -32.33 -5.03
N THR A 175 8.80 -32.54 -5.18
CA THR A 175 8.09 -32.22 -6.43
C THR A 175 8.15 -30.74 -6.76
N THR A 176 8.36 -30.40 -8.02
CA THR A 176 8.40 -29.04 -8.56
C THR A 176 7.08 -28.64 -9.24
N VAL A 177 6.01 -29.38 -9.00
CA VAL A 177 4.64 -29.12 -9.45
C VAL A 177 3.86 -28.54 -8.27
N PHE A 178 3.27 -27.36 -8.45
CA PHE A 178 2.57 -26.64 -7.38
C PHE A 178 1.11 -26.41 -7.74
N LYS A 179 0.21 -26.52 -6.77
CA LYS A 179 -1.19 -26.15 -6.98
C LYS A 179 -1.34 -24.63 -6.96
N ILE A 180 -2.05 -24.08 -7.95
CA ILE A 180 -2.28 -22.62 -8.08
C ILE A 180 -2.98 -22.07 -6.82
N GLN A 181 -3.85 -22.85 -6.18
CA GLN A 181 -4.53 -22.45 -4.94
C GLN A 181 -3.61 -22.31 -3.71
N ASP A 182 -2.40 -22.90 -3.75
CA ASP A 182 -1.45 -22.86 -2.63
C ASP A 182 -0.62 -21.58 -2.63
N PHE A 183 -0.66 -20.80 -3.72
CA PHE A 183 -0.10 -19.44 -3.78
C PHE A 183 -1.01 -18.48 -3.01
N LYS A 184 -1.05 -18.67 -1.70
CA LYS A 184 -1.77 -17.81 -0.75
C LYS A 184 -0.79 -16.85 -0.09
N SER A 185 0.00 -16.14 -0.89
CA SER A 185 0.87 -15.14 -0.29
C SER A 185 0.00 -14.14 0.49
N THR A 186 0.38 -13.87 1.72
CA THR A 186 -0.19 -12.80 2.54
C THR A 186 -0.05 -11.44 1.87
N GLU A 187 0.73 -11.36 0.81
CA GLU A 187 0.99 -10.19 -0.01
C GLU A 187 0.04 -10.08 -1.23
N LEU A 188 -0.78 -11.13 -1.50
CA LEU A 188 -1.76 -11.15 -2.60
C LEU A 188 -3.23 -11.24 -2.12
N PRO A 189 -3.67 -10.54 -1.04
CA PRO A 189 -4.99 -10.75 -0.43
C PRO A 189 -6.17 -10.37 -1.33
N ILE A 190 -5.94 -9.61 -2.40
CA ILE A 190 -7.01 -9.13 -3.30
C ILE A 190 -7.38 -10.17 -4.36
N PHE A 191 -6.47 -11.07 -4.70
CA PHE A 191 -6.70 -12.06 -5.75
C PHE A 191 -7.38 -13.35 -5.26
N THR A 192 -7.46 -13.57 -3.95
CA THR A 192 -8.11 -14.78 -3.40
C THR A 192 -9.63 -14.81 -3.60
N GLN A 193 -10.27 -13.68 -3.94
CA GLN A 193 -11.72 -13.59 -4.14
C GLN A 193 -12.16 -13.80 -5.61
N ASP A 194 -11.24 -13.65 -6.58
CA ASP A 194 -11.55 -13.73 -8.02
C ASP A 194 -10.72 -14.81 -8.73
N LYS A 195 -10.90 -16.06 -8.31
CA LYS A 195 -10.19 -17.25 -8.85
C LYS A 195 -10.27 -17.41 -10.38
N PRO A 196 -11.43 -17.21 -11.05
CA PRO A 196 -11.51 -17.34 -12.50
C PRO A 196 -10.62 -16.36 -13.25
N HIS A 197 -10.53 -15.13 -12.78
CA HIS A 197 -9.71 -14.09 -13.41
C HIS A 197 -8.21 -14.35 -13.28
N ILE A 198 -7.78 -14.86 -12.13
CA ILE A 198 -6.40 -15.28 -11.88
C ILE A 198 -5.97 -16.37 -12.86
N PHE A 199 -6.77 -17.43 -12.94
CA PHE A 199 -6.50 -18.57 -13.81
C PHE A 199 -6.40 -18.13 -15.27
N GLN A 200 -7.35 -17.32 -15.73
CA GLN A 200 -7.33 -16.76 -17.08
C GLN A 200 -6.07 -15.92 -17.35
N THR A 201 -5.66 -15.09 -16.40
CA THR A 201 -4.45 -14.27 -16.51
C THR A 201 -3.18 -15.13 -16.62
N LEU A 202 -3.06 -16.18 -15.84
CA LEU A 202 -1.93 -17.10 -15.89
C LEU A 202 -1.91 -17.91 -17.21
N LYS A 203 -3.06 -18.35 -17.71
CA LYS A 203 -3.18 -19.02 -19.02
C LYS A 203 -2.74 -18.14 -20.17
N GLU A 204 -3.14 -16.87 -20.18
CA GLU A 204 -2.69 -15.90 -21.19
C GLU A 204 -1.19 -15.67 -21.11
N TYR A 205 -0.62 -15.62 -19.90
CA TYR A 205 0.82 -15.48 -19.69
C TYR A 205 1.59 -16.73 -20.16
N GLU A 206 1.07 -17.94 -19.88
CA GLU A 206 1.62 -19.20 -20.40
C GLU A 206 1.72 -19.16 -21.93
N GLN A 207 0.64 -18.73 -22.60
CA GLN A 207 0.56 -18.66 -24.06
C GLN A 207 1.51 -17.59 -24.64
N ASP A 208 1.62 -16.42 -24.01
CA ASP A 208 2.43 -15.31 -24.50
C ASP A 208 3.94 -15.55 -24.26
N LYS A 209 4.33 -15.96 -23.07
CA LYS A 209 5.73 -16.05 -22.65
C LYS A 209 6.29 -17.47 -22.64
N GLY A 210 5.50 -18.44 -22.29
CA GLY A 210 5.91 -19.85 -22.17
C GLY A 210 6.90 -20.09 -21.02
N PHE A 211 6.95 -19.23 -20.00
CA PHE A 211 7.82 -19.38 -18.83
C PHE A 211 7.27 -20.35 -17.80
N ILE A 212 5.95 -20.56 -17.81
CA ILE A 212 5.25 -21.51 -16.97
C ILE A 212 4.45 -22.48 -17.85
N ARG A 213 4.04 -23.60 -17.28
CA ARG A 213 3.06 -24.53 -17.85
C ARG A 213 1.97 -24.76 -16.82
N ILE A 214 0.73 -24.71 -17.28
CA ILE A 214 -0.46 -24.90 -16.45
C ILE A 214 -1.22 -26.12 -16.97
N GLU A 215 -1.34 -27.13 -16.09
CA GLU A 215 -2.13 -28.35 -16.32
C GLU A 215 -3.17 -28.45 -15.20
N ASP A 216 -4.44 -28.42 -15.57
CA ASP A 216 -5.58 -28.38 -14.66
C ASP A 216 -5.45 -27.22 -13.63
N ASP A 217 -5.23 -27.53 -12.35
CA ASP A 217 -5.06 -26.58 -11.26
C ASP A 217 -3.60 -26.44 -10.79
N THR A 218 -2.66 -27.02 -11.53
CA THR A 218 -1.24 -27.01 -11.19
C THR A 218 -0.42 -26.11 -12.10
N VAL A 219 0.70 -25.65 -11.60
CA VAL A 219 1.67 -24.82 -12.32
C VAL A 219 3.10 -25.35 -12.12
N THR A 220 3.88 -25.30 -13.19
CA THR A 220 5.32 -25.61 -13.19
C THR A 220 6.09 -24.53 -13.90
N VAL A 221 7.38 -24.35 -13.52
CA VAL A 221 8.31 -23.49 -14.25
C VAL A 221 8.89 -24.27 -15.42
N THR A 222 8.86 -23.72 -16.63
CA THR A 222 9.47 -24.36 -17.81
C THR A 222 10.98 -24.13 -17.84
N SER A 223 11.69 -24.89 -18.68
CA SER A 223 13.12 -24.67 -18.91
C SER A 223 13.42 -23.24 -19.38
N LYS A 224 12.52 -22.65 -20.17
CA LYS A 224 12.61 -21.25 -20.62
C LYS A 224 12.45 -20.28 -19.44
N GLY A 225 11.50 -20.54 -18.53
CA GLY A 225 11.31 -19.75 -17.32
C GLY A 225 12.51 -19.82 -16.37
N LEU A 226 13.09 -21.02 -16.20
CA LEU A 226 14.31 -21.18 -15.40
C LEU A 226 15.52 -20.45 -15.98
N LEU A 227 15.67 -20.44 -17.31
CA LEU A 227 16.72 -19.67 -17.97
C LEU A 227 16.53 -18.16 -17.74
N LYS A 228 15.32 -17.67 -17.93
CA LYS A 228 14.96 -16.27 -17.69
C LYS A 228 15.22 -15.86 -16.23
N ALA A 229 14.85 -16.68 -15.25
CA ALA A 229 15.12 -16.44 -13.83
C ALA A 229 16.62 -16.29 -13.52
N LYS A 230 17.48 -17.04 -14.23
CA LYS A 230 18.93 -16.94 -14.08
C LYS A 230 19.53 -15.68 -14.71
N GLU A 231 18.97 -15.23 -15.83
CA GLU A 231 19.44 -14.04 -16.55
C GLU A 231 19.00 -12.76 -15.88
N SER A 232 17.73 -12.69 -15.50
CA SER A 232 17.14 -11.52 -14.85
C SER A 232 15.87 -11.91 -14.10
N ARG A 233 16.02 -12.26 -12.82
CA ARG A 233 14.90 -12.66 -11.96
C ARG A 233 13.82 -11.60 -11.76
N HIS A 234 14.13 -10.36 -12.10
CA HIS A 234 13.26 -9.21 -11.87
C HIS A 234 12.61 -8.66 -13.14
N ASP A 235 12.72 -9.35 -14.26
CA ASP A 235 12.14 -8.93 -15.54
C ASP A 235 11.35 -10.08 -16.18
N TRP A 236 10.10 -10.21 -15.77
CA TRP A 236 9.15 -11.20 -16.26
C TRP A 236 8.24 -10.70 -17.38
N ASP A 237 8.58 -9.57 -17.98
CA ASP A 237 7.82 -8.95 -19.10
C ASP A 237 7.99 -9.67 -20.44
#